data_4340be132be27853f51d4aad64a90167
#
_entry.id   4340be132be27853f51d4aad64a90167
#
_cell.length_a   1.000
_cell.length_b   1.000
_cell.length_c   1.000
_cell.angle_alpha   90.00
_cell.angle_beta   90.00
_cell.angle_gamma   90.00
#
_symmetry.space_group_name_H-M   'P 1'
#
loop_
_entity.id
_entity.type
_entity.pdbx_description
1 polymer ?
#
loop_
_entity_poly.entity_id
_entity_poly.type
_entity_poly.pdbx_seq_one_letter_code
_entity_poly.pdbx_strand_id
1 'polypeptide(L)'
;LYRALIHPNLCSDVNGEYMGADFRIHKTRSRQYTSFSNWDTYRTQIQLLAMLTPDVASDVVLSHRAFAEQSGGAYPRWVLANIETGVMQGDPTPILIANAWAFGAQDYDPYPLFRIMRVNAEVPGATSQGVEERPGLRQYLEKGYWNASEQLEYTSADFAIGQFALHAVGDEFASWRYFGYARSWRNLYNPETGWLQSRNADGSWKSLESTYKNYFWMVPYDLGGLIETIGGKAAAEKRLDEFFVRLDAGYGDEWFASGNEPSFHIPWIYNWVGRPDKTAKV
;
A
#
# COMPACT_ATOMS: atom_id res chain seq x y z
N LEU A 1 -8.77 1.53 20.84
CA LEU A 1 -8.89 2.88 20.29
C LEU A 1 -7.69 3.76 20.66
N TYR A 2 -7.35 3.89 21.95
CA TYR A 2 -6.23 4.74 22.41
C TYR A 2 -4.92 4.43 21.66
N ARG A 3 -4.51 3.17 21.58
CA ARG A 3 -3.28 2.77 20.88
C ARG A 3 -3.31 3.04 19.37
N ALA A 4 -4.46 2.93 18.74
CA ALA A 4 -4.61 3.23 17.31
C ALA A 4 -4.47 4.72 16.98
N LEU A 5 -4.60 5.60 17.97
CA LEU A 5 -4.54 7.06 17.81
C LEU A 5 -3.25 7.67 18.37
N ILE A 6 -2.25 6.88 18.77
CA ILE A 6 -0.95 7.37 19.25
C ILE A 6 -0.09 7.87 18.08
N HIS A 7 -0.20 7.28 16.92
CA HIS A 7 0.51 7.62 15.70
C HIS A 7 -0.43 8.20 14.64
N PRO A 8 0.12 9.02 13.73
CA PRO A 8 1.46 9.60 13.71
C PRO A 8 1.68 10.63 14.82
N ASN A 9 2.94 11.00 15.06
CA ASN A 9 3.29 11.93 16.13
C ASN A 9 3.18 13.38 15.67
N LEU A 10 2.55 14.22 16.47
CA LEU A 10 2.55 15.66 16.26
C LEU A 10 3.99 16.20 16.49
N CYS A 11 4.52 16.95 15.52
CA CYS A 11 5.88 17.48 15.56
C CYS A 11 5.96 19.00 15.39
N SER A 12 4.87 19.70 15.08
CA SER A 12 4.85 21.15 15.05
C SER A 12 4.67 21.75 16.46
N ASP A 13 5.35 22.85 16.69
CA ASP A 13 5.17 23.67 17.88
C ASP A 13 3.87 24.50 17.82
N VAL A 14 3.50 25.12 18.93
CA VAL A 14 2.28 25.93 19.04
C VAL A 14 2.29 27.16 18.11
N ASN A 15 3.46 27.64 17.71
CA ASN A 15 3.63 28.74 16.76
C ASN A 15 3.62 28.26 15.28
N GLY A 16 3.45 26.93 15.05
CA GLY A 16 3.45 26.28 13.75
C GLY A 16 4.82 25.96 13.18
N GLU A 17 5.91 26.17 13.90
CA GLU A 17 7.26 25.79 13.46
C GLU A 17 7.50 24.31 13.65
N TYR A 18 8.27 23.70 12.72
CA TYR A 18 8.66 22.28 12.79
C TYR A 18 9.96 22.02 12.02
N MET A 19 10.65 20.96 12.38
CA MET A 19 11.80 20.46 11.63
C MET A 19 11.30 19.67 10.41
N GLY A 20 11.63 20.13 9.20
CA GLY A 20 11.28 19.45 7.95
C GLY A 20 12.16 18.25 7.63
N ALA A 21 11.79 17.50 6.60
CA ALA A 21 12.57 16.36 6.08
C ALA A 21 13.93 16.76 5.48
N ASP A 22 14.12 18.04 5.15
CA ASP A 22 15.37 18.66 4.73
C ASP A 22 16.24 19.15 5.90
N PHE A 23 15.84 18.85 7.15
CA PHE A 23 16.48 19.31 8.40
C PHE A 23 16.54 20.82 8.57
N ARG A 24 15.58 21.54 7.95
CA ARG A 24 15.39 22.98 8.12
C ARG A 24 14.13 23.27 8.91
N ILE A 25 14.09 24.45 9.53
CA ILE A 25 12.87 24.92 10.20
C ILE A 25 11.90 25.44 9.14
N HIS A 26 10.70 24.86 9.14
CA HIS A 26 9.56 25.30 8.35
C HIS A 26 8.45 25.81 9.24
N LYS A 27 7.43 26.41 8.64
CA LYS A 27 6.24 26.88 9.34
C LYS A 27 4.98 26.49 8.57
N THR A 28 4.02 25.96 9.30
CA THR A 28 2.72 25.57 8.75
C THR A 28 1.57 26.24 9.50
N ARG A 29 0.39 26.31 8.88
CA ARG A 29 -0.87 26.71 9.52
C ARG A 29 -1.66 25.52 10.05
N SER A 30 -1.45 24.34 9.48
CA SER A 30 -2.00 23.06 9.93
C SER A 30 -1.08 22.42 10.97
N ARG A 31 -1.55 21.36 11.62
CA ARG A 31 -0.66 20.53 12.45
C ARG A 31 0.28 19.74 11.55
N GLN A 32 1.56 19.72 11.88
CA GLN A 32 2.54 18.86 11.18
C GLN A 32 2.76 17.58 11.97
N TYR A 33 2.65 16.47 11.28
CA TYR A 33 2.87 15.14 11.83
C TYR A 33 4.15 14.51 11.25
N THR A 34 4.67 13.51 11.96
CA THR A 34 5.83 12.70 11.55
C THR A 34 5.73 11.28 12.12
N SER A 35 6.75 10.44 11.89
CA SER A 35 6.78 9.02 12.26
C SER A 35 5.68 8.24 11.54
N PHE A 36 5.80 8.22 10.21
CA PHE A 36 4.82 7.59 9.32
C PHE A 36 5.21 6.15 9.01
N SER A 37 4.63 5.17 9.70
CA SER A 37 4.72 3.76 9.32
C SER A 37 3.65 3.43 8.26
N ASN A 38 3.78 4.02 7.06
CA ASN A 38 2.72 4.00 6.06
C ASN A 38 2.37 2.60 5.57
N TRP A 39 3.37 1.71 5.47
CA TRP A 39 3.18 0.31 5.12
C TRP A 39 2.23 -0.42 6.06
N ASP A 40 2.19 -0.01 7.34
CA ASP A 40 1.28 -0.54 8.35
C ASP A 40 -0.06 0.21 8.36
N THR A 41 0.00 1.54 8.41
CA THR A 41 -1.15 2.39 8.77
C THR A 41 -2.19 2.54 7.66
N TYR A 42 -1.82 2.32 6.39
CA TYR A 42 -2.77 2.36 5.29
C TYR A 42 -3.82 1.26 5.35
N ARG A 43 -3.53 0.16 6.05
CA ARG A 43 -4.37 -1.05 6.03
C ARG A 43 -5.67 -0.89 6.80
N THR A 44 -5.63 -0.14 7.92
CA THR A 44 -6.83 0.08 8.75
C THR A 44 -6.82 1.41 9.51
N GLN A 45 -5.68 1.90 9.96
CA GLN A 45 -5.58 3.01 10.90
C GLN A 45 -6.01 4.34 10.28
N ILE A 46 -5.60 4.64 9.05
CA ILE A 46 -5.94 5.92 8.41
C ILE A 46 -7.44 6.04 8.14
N GLN A 47 -8.12 4.94 7.81
CA GLN A 47 -9.56 4.91 7.63
C GLN A 47 -10.28 5.23 8.94
N LEU A 48 -9.83 4.61 10.04
CA LEU A 48 -10.38 4.89 11.37
C LEU A 48 -10.16 6.37 11.76
N LEU A 49 -8.96 6.89 11.52
CA LEU A 49 -8.63 8.29 11.81
C LEU A 49 -9.51 9.24 10.99
N ALA A 50 -9.67 8.99 9.68
CA ALA A 50 -10.49 9.81 8.80
C ALA A 50 -11.98 9.81 9.19
N MET A 51 -12.51 8.66 9.63
CA MET A 51 -13.90 8.57 10.12
C MET A 51 -14.14 9.31 11.44
N LEU A 52 -13.16 9.27 12.36
CA LEU A 52 -13.33 9.83 13.71
C LEU A 52 -12.90 11.30 13.80
N THR A 53 -11.85 11.67 13.09
CA THR A 53 -11.21 12.98 13.14
C THR A 53 -10.70 13.39 11.76
N PRO A 54 -11.60 13.68 10.78
CA PRO A 54 -11.21 13.95 9.39
C PRO A 54 -10.28 15.16 9.23
N ASP A 55 -10.36 16.14 10.12
CA ASP A 55 -9.44 17.27 10.20
C ASP A 55 -8.00 16.83 10.53
N VAL A 56 -7.84 15.93 11.50
CA VAL A 56 -6.53 15.36 11.85
C VAL A 56 -5.99 14.53 10.69
N ALA A 57 -6.82 13.70 10.06
CA ALA A 57 -6.40 12.90 8.91
C ALA A 57 -6.00 13.78 7.72
N SER A 58 -6.67 14.92 7.50
CA SER A 58 -6.30 15.90 6.48
C SER A 58 -4.93 16.54 6.79
N ASP A 59 -4.67 16.91 8.04
CA ASP A 59 -3.36 17.41 8.47
C ASP A 59 -2.25 16.36 8.29
N VAL A 60 -2.54 15.09 8.53
CA VAL A 60 -1.61 13.97 8.27
C VAL A 60 -1.29 13.86 6.78
N VAL A 61 -2.29 13.95 5.91
CA VAL A 61 -2.09 13.94 4.44
C VAL A 61 -1.24 15.13 3.99
N LEU A 62 -1.52 16.34 4.50
CA LEU A 62 -0.71 17.52 4.20
C LEU A 62 0.73 17.39 4.71
N SER A 63 0.93 16.70 5.82
CA SER A 63 2.26 16.42 6.37
C SER A 63 3.07 15.49 5.47
N HIS A 64 2.44 14.49 4.85
CA HIS A 64 3.09 13.65 3.83
C HIS A 64 3.49 14.45 2.59
N ARG A 65 2.63 15.37 2.14
CA ARG A 65 2.97 16.28 1.04
C ARG A 65 4.20 17.12 1.39
N ALA A 66 4.20 17.76 2.56
CA ALA A 66 5.32 18.58 3.01
C ALA A 66 6.62 17.76 3.07
N PHE A 67 6.54 16.53 3.62
CA PHE A 67 7.68 15.62 3.66
C PHE A 67 8.23 15.34 2.25
N ALA A 68 7.38 14.96 1.30
CA ALA A 68 7.79 14.67 -0.06
C ALA A 68 8.45 15.89 -0.75
N GLU A 69 7.85 17.07 -0.62
CA GLU A 69 8.39 18.31 -1.19
C GLU A 69 9.77 18.68 -0.61
N GLN A 70 10.05 18.27 0.63
CA GLN A 70 11.31 18.55 1.34
C GLN A 70 12.35 17.42 1.21
N SER A 71 11.98 16.24 0.72
CA SER A 71 12.81 15.02 0.76
C SER A 71 13.30 14.50 -0.58
N GLY A 72 13.00 15.19 -1.69
CA GLY A 72 13.41 14.76 -3.04
C GLY A 72 12.26 14.62 -4.02
N GLY A 73 11.01 14.82 -3.60
CA GLY A 73 9.83 14.89 -4.45
C GLY A 73 9.01 13.61 -4.55
N ALA A 74 9.45 12.51 -3.94
CA ALA A 74 8.67 11.28 -3.80
C ALA A 74 8.06 11.16 -2.39
N TYR A 75 6.90 10.51 -2.29
CA TYR A 75 6.32 10.16 -1.01
C TYR A 75 7.17 9.10 -0.28
N PRO A 76 7.31 9.22 1.06
CA PRO A 76 8.04 8.26 1.86
C PRO A 76 7.25 6.96 2.06
N ARG A 77 7.97 5.89 2.39
CA ARG A 77 7.41 4.58 2.74
C ARG A 77 7.27 4.38 4.23
N TRP A 78 8.34 4.62 4.96
CA TRP A 78 8.39 4.36 6.39
C TRP A 78 9.33 5.32 7.12
N VAL A 79 8.77 6.34 7.73
CA VAL A 79 9.50 7.43 8.38
C VAL A 79 9.57 7.21 9.89
N LEU A 80 10.76 7.24 10.47
CA LEU A 80 10.97 7.32 11.91
C LEU A 80 11.52 8.71 12.27
N ALA A 81 10.82 9.42 13.14
CA ALA A 81 11.01 10.85 13.36
C ALA A 81 10.92 11.59 11.99
N ASN A 82 11.97 12.16 11.46
CA ASN A 82 11.98 12.83 10.15
C ASN A 82 12.93 12.14 9.14
N ILE A 83 13.18 10.83 9.32
CA ILE A 83 14.11 10.08 8.46
C ILE A 83 13.35 8.96 7.76
N GLU A 84 13.40 8.96 6.42
CA GLU A 84 12.99 7.79 5.63
C GLU A 84 13.98 6.65 5.89
N THR A 85 13.49 5.55 6.44
CA THR A 85 14.31 4.44 6.89
C THR A 85 14.66 3.43 5.80
N GLY A 86 13.93 3.44 4.70
CA GLY A 86 14.05 2.43 3.63
C GLY A 86 13.57 1.04 4.02
N VAL A 87 12.97 0.87 5.22
CA VAL A 87 12.42 -0.42 5.64
C VAL A 87 11.11 -0.73 4.93
N MET A 88 10.73 -2.02 4.93
CA MET A 88 9.57 -2.56 4.22
C MET A 88 9.68 -2.37 2.70
N GLN A 89 8.57 -2.53 1.99
CA GLN A 89 8.55 -2.47 0.53
C GLN A 89 7.24 -1.84 0.03
N GLY A 90 7.16 -1.61 -1.28
CA GLY A 90 5.98 -1.02 -1.88
C GLY A 90 5.96 0.50 -1.85
N ASP A 91 4.82 1.06 -2.17
CA ASP A 91 4.54 2.49 -2.21
C ASP A 91 3.22 2.77 -1.47
N PRO A 92 3.23 2.71 -0.14
CA PRO A 92 2.01 2.71 0.67
C PRO A 92 1.36 4.09 0.81
N THR A 93 2.11 5.18 0.65
CA THR A 93 1.58 6.53 0.88
C THR A 93 0.44 6.92 -0.07
N PRO A 94 0.48 6.62 -1.38
CA PRO A 94 -0.68 6.80 -2.25
C PRO A 94 -1.93 6.07 -1.78
N ILE A 95 -1.77 4.84 -1.24
CA ILE A 95 -2.90 4.07 -0.69
C ILE A 95 -3.47 4.76 0.54
N LEU A 96 -2.60 5.22 1.44
CA LEU A 96 -2.98 5.95 2.64
C LEU A 96 -3.78 7.21 2.29
N ILE A 97 -3.30 8.03 1.36
CA ILE A 97 -3.96 9.28 0.95
C ILE A 97 -5.31 9.01 0.27
N ALA A 98 -5.38 8.01 -0.62
CA ALA A 98 -6.62 7.64 -1.28
C ALA A 98 -7.67 7.13 -0.28
N ASN A 99 -7.25 6.34 0.71
CA ASN A 99 -8.11 5.89 1.80
C ASN A 99 -8.57 7.06 2.69
N ALA A 100 -7.67 7.98 3.05
CA ALA A 100 -8.03 9.17 3.81
C ALA A 100 -9.14 9.96 3.09
N TRP A 101 -8.99 10.20 1.80
CA TRP A 101 -9.99 10.87 0.97
C TRP A 101 -11.33 10.11 0.95
N ALA A 102 -11.29 8.81 0.69
CA ALA A 102 -12.48 7.96 0.59
C ALA A 102 -13.29 7.90 1.89
N PHE A 103 -12.63 8.04 3.04
CA PHE A 103 -13.24 8.01 4.37
C PHE A 103 -13.51 9.39 4.97
N GLY A 104 -13.38 10.48 4.18
CA GLY A 104 -13.88 11.81 4.52
C GLY A 104 -12.84 12.86 4.88
N ALA A 105 -11.55 12.55 4.88
CA ALA A 105 -10.49 13.54 5.07
C ALA A 105 -10.20 14.26 3.74
N GLN A 106 -10.86 15.39 3.50
CA GLN A 106 -10.90 16.08 2.21
C GLN A 106 -10.55 17.58 2.32
N ASP A 107 -10.04 18.05 3.45
CA ASP A 107 -9.72 19.47 3.67
C ASP A 107 -8.33 19.83 3.09
N TYR A 108 -8.17 19.56 1.78
CA TYR A 108 -6.96 19.89 1.03
C TYR A 108 -7.20 19.87 -0.49
N ASP A 109 -6.34 20.56 -1.24
CA ASP A 109 -6.31 20.47 -2.70
C ASP A 109 -5.71 19.12 -3.13
N PRO A 110 -6.43 18.27 -3.88
CA PRO A 110 -5.95 16.96 -4.29
C PRO A 110 -4.89 17.00 -5.41
N TYR A 111 -4.85 18.06 -6.22
CA TYR A 111 -3.96 18.12 -7.39
C TYR A 111 -2.46 18.03 -7.06
N PRO A 112 -1.92 18.77 -6.09
CA PRO A 112 -0.52 18.64 -5.69
C PRO A 112 -0.18 17.24 -5.18
N LEU A 113 -1.10 16.61 -4.45
CA LEU A 113 -0.93 15.26 -3.93
C LEU A 113 -0.85 14.23 -5.06
N PHE A 114 -1.78 14.32 -6.01
CA PHE A 114 -1.80 13.45 -7.18
C PHE A 114 -0.54 13.59 -8.03
N ARG A 115 -0.02 14.79 -8.18
CA ARG A 115 1.23 15.02 -8.90
C ARG A 115 2.41 14.27 -8.26
N ILE A 116 2.51 14.23 -6.94
CA ILE A 116 3.56 13.49 -6.23
C ILE A 116 3.33 11.98 -6.35
N MET A 117 2.09 11.50 -6.24
CA MET A 117 1.76 10.07 -6.49
C MET A 117 2.28 9.62 -7.87
N ARG A 118 2.14 10.48 -8.88
CA ARG A 118 2.66 10.20 -10.23
C ARG A 118 4.18 10.14 -10.26
N VAL A 119 4.88 10.94 -9.49
CA VAL A 119 6.36 10.85 -9.39
C VAL A 119 6.75 9.47 -8.89
N ASN A 120 6.16 8.97 -7.79
CA ASN A 120 6.42 7.64 -7.28
C ASN A 120 6.12 6.55 -8.33
N ALA A 121 4.99 6.66 -9.03
CA ALA A 121 4.50 5.62 -9.92
C ALA A 121 5.08 5.62 -11.34
N GLU A 122 5.62 6.75 -11.82
CA GLU A 122 6.02 6.92 -13.22
C GLU A 122 7.50 7.26 -13.42
N VAL A 123 8.22 7.66 -12.35
CA VAL A 123 9.62 8.12 -12.46
C VAL A 123 10.57 7.10 -11.84
N PRO A 124 11.21 6.22 -12.65
CA PRO A 124 12.19 5.28 -12.14
C PRO A 124 13.35 5.99 -11.42
N GLY A 125 13.69 5.53 -10.23
CA GLY A 125 14.72 6.14 -9.40
C GLY A 125 14.23 7.35 -8.58
N ALA A 126 12.92 7.62 -8.53
CA ALA A 126 12.38 8.64 -7.63
C ALA A 126 12.67 8.28 -6.16
N THR A 127 13.15 9.26 -5.40
CA THR A 127 13.62 9.05 -4.03
C THR A 127 12.94 9.98 -3.03
N SER A 128 12.82 9.48 -1.80
CA SER A 128 12.55 10.24 -0.59
C SER A 128 13.77 10.17 0.31
N GLN A 129 14.41 11.30 0.61
CA GLN A 129 15.71 11.38 1.31
C GLN A 129 16.78 10.39 0.75
N GLY A 130 16.82 10.19 -0.56
CA GLY A 130 17.79 9.31 -1.23
C GLY A 130 17.40 7.82 -1.23
N VAL A 131 16.32 7.41 -0.60
CA VAL A 131 15.77 6.06 -0.66
C VAL A 131 14.86 5.93 -1.89
N GLU A 132 15.13 4.96 -2.77
CA GLU A 132 14.27 4.68 -3.94
C GLU A 132 12.97 4.03 -3.47
N GLU A 133 11.83 4.65 -3.85
CA GLU A 133 10.53 4.23 -3.34
C GLU A 133 9.94 3.02 -4.10
N ARG A 134 10.23 2.91 -5.40
CA ARG A 134 9.83 1.76 -6.23
C ARG A 134 11.02 1.14 -6.95
N PRO A 135 11.88 0.36 -6.24
CA PRO A 135 12.93 -0.42 -6.90
C PRO A 135 12.37 -1.27 -8.04
N GLY A 136 13.08 -1.32 -9.17
CA GLY A 136 12.63 -2.07 -10.34
C GLY A 136 11.47 -1.46 -11.13
N LEU A 137 11.07 -0.22 -10.84
CA LEU A 137 9.94 0.46 -11.51
C LEU A 137 10.09 0.46 -13.04
N ARG A 138 11.31 0.66 -13.56
CA ARG A 138 11.54 0.60 -15.01
C ARG A 138 11.09 -0.73 -15.62
N GLN A 139 11.51 -1.86 -15.05
CA GLN A 139 11.10 -3.18 -15.51
C GLN A 139 9.59 -3.39 -15.34
N TYR A 140 9.02 -2.96 -14.22
CA TYR A 140 7.58 -3.02 -13.97
C TYR A 140 6.78 -2.29 -15.05
N LEU A 141 7.15 -1.05 -15.40
CA LEU A 141 6.45 -0.26 -16.40
C LEU A 141 6.64 -0.80 -17.84
N GLU A 142 7.84 -1.27 -18.18
CA GLU A 142 8.16 -1.75 -19.54
C GLU A 142 7.67 -3.16 -19.80
N LYS A 143 7.69 -4.04 -18.80
CA LYS A 143 7.43 -5.48 -18.93
C LYS A 143 6.11 -5.92 -18.27
N GLY A 144 5.59 -5.13 -17.31
CA GLY A 144 4.42 -5.49 -16.51
C GLY A 144 4.70 -6.55 -15.44
N TYR A 145 5.97 -6.82 -15.11
CA TYR A 145 6.34 -7.77 -14.05
C TYR A 145 7.68 -7.43 -13.41
N TRP A 146 7.81 -7.80 -12.13
CA TRP A 146 8.95 -7.58 -11.27
C TRP A 146 9.02 -8.68 -10.17
N ASN A 147 9.64 -8.40 -9.02
CA ASN A 147 9.57 -9.23 -7.81
C ASN A 147 8.13 -9.29 -7.28
N ALA A 148 7.64 -10.47 -6.94
CA ALA A 148 6.22 -10.67 -6.67
C ALA A 148 5.72 -9.85 -5.48
N SER A 149 6.37 -9.92 -4.32
CA SER A 149 5.94 -9.19 -3.12
C SER A 149 5.95 -7.67 -3.33
N GLU A 150 6.99 -7.12 -3.95
CA GLU A 150 7.08 -5.69 -4.25
C GLU A 150 6.04 -5.24 -5.27
N GLN A 151 5.85 -6.01 -6.36
CA GLN A 151 4.87 -5.68 -7.39
C GLN A 151 3.44 -5.73 -6.86
N LEU A 152 3.09 -6.64 -5.98
CA LEU A 152 1.76 -6.70 -5.38
C LEU A 152 1.45 -5.45 -4.55
N GLU A 153 2.45 -4.88 -3.89
CA GLU A 153 2.33 -3.56 -3.25
C GLU A 153 2.18 -2.45 -4.29
N TYR A 154 2.97 -2.46 -5.40
CA TYR A 154 2.84 -1.45 -6.45
C TYR A 154 1.47 -1.48 -7.12
N THR A 155 0.95 -2.67 -7.43
CA THR A 155 -0.38 -2.79 -8.05
C THR A 155 -1.50 -2.34 -7.13
N SER A 156 -1.35 -2.52 -5.82
CA SER A 156 -2.27 -1.97 -4.82
C SER A 156 -2.21 -0.44 -4.77
N ALA A 157 -0.99 0.14 -4.83
CA ALA A 157 -0.81 1.58 -4.92
C ALA A 157 -1.38 2.15 -6.23
N ASP A 158 -1.15 1.49 -7.36
CA ASP A 158 -1.67 1.93 -8.66
C ASP A 158 -3.20 1.90 -8.69
N PHE A 159 -3.83 0.88 -8.08
CA PHE A 159 -5.28 0.88 -7.91
C PHE A 159 -5.75 2.09 -7.10
N ALA A 160 -5.09 2.40 -5.99
CA ALA A 160 -5.42 3.53 -5.13
C ALA A 160 -5.21 4.88 -5.85
N ILE A 161 -4.13 5.02 -6.62
CA ILE A 161 -3.88 6.20 -7.46
C ILE A 161 -5.00 6.35 -8.51
N GLY A 162 -5.43 5.26 -9.13
CA GLY A 162 -6.56 5.25 -10.07
C GLY A 162 -7.86 5.72 -9.43
N GLN A 163 -8.17 5.25 -8.23
CA GLN A 163 -9.33 5.70 -7.45
C GLN A 163 -9.24 7.18 -7.09
N PHE A 164 -8.07 7.63 -6.63
CA PHE A 164 -7.85 9.04 -6.28
C PHE A 164 -7.94 9.95 -7.51
N ALA A 165 -7.38 9.53 -8.64
CA ALA A 165 -7.51 10.27 -9.91
C ALA A 165 -8.98 10.46 -10.31
N LEU A 166 -9.79 9.39 -10.19
CA LEU A 166 -11.20 9.43 -10.56
C LEU A 166 -12.04 10.30 -9.61
N HIS A 167 -11.91 10.06 -8.31
CA HIS A 167 -12.86 10.59 -7.33
C HIS A 167 -12.42 11.89 -6.66
N ALA A 168 -11.12 12.16 -6.56
CA ALA A 168 -10.59 13.38 -5.96
C ALA A 168 -10.22 14.43 -7.01
N VAL A 169 -9.64 13.98 -8.13
CA VAL A 169 -9.10 14.89 -9.18
C VAL A 169 -10.08 15.05 -10.36
N GLY A 170 -10.88 14.01 -10.66
CA GLY A 170 -11.75 13.97 -11.83
C GLY A 170 -11.03 13.63 -13.14
N ASP A 171 -9.85 13.00 -13.07
CA ASP A 171 -9.05 12.59 -14.23
C ASP A 171 -9.35 11.12 -14.59
N GLU A 172 -10.37 10.91 -15.42
CA GLU A 172 -10.78 9.58 -15.90
C GLU A 172 -9.70 8.89 -16.73
N PHE A 173 -8.92 9.63 -17.51
CA PHE A 173 -7.88 9.06 -18.34
C PHE A 173 -6.73 8.51 -17.50
N ALA A 174 -6.27 9.26 -16.51
CA ALA A 174 -5.28 8.78 -15.56
C ALA A 174 -5.82 7.59 -14.77
N SER A 175 -7.06 7.65 -14.29
CA SER A 175 -7.72 6.54 -13.59
C SER A 175 -7.69 5.25 -14.39
N TRP A 176 -8.11 5.29 -15.65
CA TRP A 176 -8.09 4.15 -16.54
C TRP A 176 -6.69 3.55 -16.71
N ARG A 177 -5.68 4.39 -16.87
CA ARG A 177 -4.26 3.97 -17.01
C ARG A 177 -3.76 3.25 -15.77
N TYR A 178 -4.00 3.81 -14.57
CA TYR A 178 -3.57 3.21 -13.32
C TYR A 178 -4.31 1.90 -13.00
N PHE A 179 -5.59 1.77 -13.33
CA PHE A 179 -6.29 0.49 -13.27
C PHE A 179 -5.68 -0.54 -14.23
N GLY A 180 -5.13 -0.10 -15.36
CA GLY A 180 -4.34 -0.96 -16.25
C GLY A 180 -3.09 -1.51 -15.57
N TYR A 181 -2.31 -0.65 -14.90
CA TYR A 181 -1.15 -1.07 -14.11
C TYR A 181 -1.53 -1.98 -12.96
N ALA A 182 -2.58 -1.67 -12.22
CA ALA A 182 -3.08 -2.49 -11.13
C ALA A 182 -3.39 -3.93 -11.56
N ARG A 183 -3.89 -4.15 -12.78
CA ARG A 183 -4.19 -5.49 -13.31
C ARG A 183 -2.94 -6.32 -13.62
N SER A 184 -1.74 -5.73 -13.62
CA SER A 184 -0.50 -6.43 -13.97
C SER A 184 -0.07 -7.49 -12.94
N TRP A 185 -0.72 -7.56 -11.77
CA TRP A 185 -0.54 -8.68 -10.84
C TRP A 185 -0.74 -10.03 -11.54
N ARG A 186 -1.59 -10.10 -12.58
CA ARG A 186 -1.84 -11.33 -13.36
C ARG A 186 -0.60 -11.85 -14.07
N ASN A 187 0.34 -10.97 -14.40
CA ASN A 187 1.61 -11.35 -15.03
C ASN A 187 2.54 -12.11 -14.09
N LEU A 188 2.25 -12.10 -12.79
CA LEU A 188 2.97 -12.89 -11.77
C LEU A 188 2.38 -14.28 -11.57
N TYR A 189 1.18 -14.56 -12.09
CA TYR A 189 0.58 -15.88 -11.91
C TYR A 189 1.30 -16.90 -12.79
N ASN A 190 1.92 -17.89 -12.14
CA ASN A 190 2.55 -19.01 -12.81
C ASN A 190 1.57 -20.21 -12.83
N PRO A 191 1.02 -20.60 -13.99
CA PRO A 191 0.04 -21.67 -14.06
C PRO A 191 0.64 -23.06 -13.72
N GLU A 192 1.95 -23.25 -13.84
CA GLU A 192 2.62 -24.52 -13.50
C GLU A 192 2.67 -24.74 -11.99
N THR A 193 2.89 -23.68 -11.22
CA THR A 193 2.95 -23.76 -9.76
C THR A 193 1.62 -23.40 -9.09
N GLY A 194 0.78 -22.62 -9.77
CA GLY A 194 -0.47 -22.09 -9.25
C GLY A 194 -0.27 -20.92 -8.27
N TRP A 195 0.91 -20.29 -8.23
CA TRP A 195 1.25 -19.21 -7.32
C TRP A 195 1.63 -17.91 -8.05
N LEU A 196 1.59 -16.80 -7.32
CA LEU A 196 2.18 -15.54 -7.77
C LEU A 196 3.70 -15.63 -7.54
N GLN A 197 4.47 -15.42 -8.59
CA GLN A 197 5.89 -15.71 -8.62
C GLN A 197 6.65 -14.59 -9.33
N SER A 198 7.82 -14.26 -8.80
CA SER A 198 8.71 -13.24 -9.37
C SER A 198 9.24 -13.64 -10.74
N ARG A 199 9.49 -12.64 -11.60
CA ARG A 199 10.05 -12.88 -12.94
C ARG A 199 11.34 -12.09 -13.17
N ASN A 200 12.28 -12.73 -13.88
CA ASN A 200 13.48 -12.08 -14.40
C ASN A 200 13.14 -11.15 -15.57
N ALA A 201 14.05 -10.24 -15.91
CA ALA A 201 13.84 -9.30 -17.02
C ALA A 201 13.63 -9.98 -18.38
N ASP A 202 14.15 -11.20 -18.57
CA ASP A 202 13.94 -12.02 -19.76
C ASP A 202 12.59 -12.76 -19.78
N GLY A 203 11.80 -12.64 -18.70
CA GLY A 203 10.49 -13.27 -18.56
C GLY A 203 10.50 -14.65 -17.92
N SER A 204 11.65 -15.23 -17.62
CA SER A 204 11.75 -16.49 -16.89
C SER A 204 11.30 -16.35 -15.43
N TRP A 205 10.79 -17.44 -14.86
CA TRP A 205 10.36 -17.47 -13.47
C TRP A 205 11.55 -17.57 -12.52
N LYS A 206 11.50 -16.81 -11.43
CA LYS A 206 12.42 -16.98 -10.29
C LYS A 206 11.90 -18.09 -9.38
N SER A 207 12.68 -18.50 -8.37
CA SER A 207 12.18 -19.33 -7.28
C SER A 207 11.04 -18.62 -6.53
N LEU A 208 10.15 -19.39 -5.88
CA LEU A 208 9.14 -18.85 -4.99
C LEU A 208 9.81 -18.11 -3.80
N GLU A 209 9.28 -16.96 -3.45
CA GLU A 209 9.71 -16.22 -2.26
C GLU A 209 9.28 -16.98 -1.00
N SER A 210 10.00 -16.83 0.12
CA SER A 210 9.68 -17.54 1.36
C SER A 210 8.27 -17.21 1.90
N THR A 211 7.79 -16.00 1.60
CA THR A 211 6.48 -15.49 2.04
C THR A 211 5.37 -15.65 1.00
N TYR A 212 5.59 -16.43 -0.05
CA TYR A 212 4.71 -16.49 -1.23
C TYR A 212 3.25 -16.84 -0.90
N LYS A 213 3.00 -17.67 0.11
CA LYS A 213 1.63 -18.04 0.50
C LYS A 213 0.88 -16.91 1.21
N ASN A 214 1.57 -16.10 1.99
CA ASN A 214 1.00 -14.91 2.63
C ASN A 214 0.76 -13.81 1.59
N TYR A 215 1.74 -13.51 0.75
CA TYR A 215 1.62 -12.49 -0.29
C TYR A 215 0.68 -12.88 -1.44
N PHE A 216 0.37 -14.17 -1.61
CA PHE A 216 -0.56 -14.63 -2.65
C PHE A 216 -1.90 -13.88 -2.63
N TRP A 217 -2.39 -13.54 -1.44
CA TRP A 217 -3.68 -12.88 -1.26
C TRP A 217 -3.60 -11.36 -1.32
N MET A 218 -2.41 -10.78 -1.55
CA MET A 218 -2.18 -9.34 -1.55
C MET A 218 -2.68 -8.67 -2.85
N VAL A 219 -3.93 -8.99 -3.22
CA VAL A 219 -4.70 -8.40 -4.31
C VAL A 219 -6.10 -8.00 -3.78
N PRO A 220 -6.18 -7.24 -2.67
CA PRO A 220 -7.46 -6.97 -2.00
C PRO A 220 -8.47 -6.22 -2.87
N TYR A 221 -8.00 -5.45 -3.84
CA TYR A 221 -8.81 -4.67 -4.78
C TYR A 221 -9.37 -5.49 -5.96
N ASP A 222 -8.88 -6.72 -6.20
CA ASP A 222 -9.31 -7.59 -7.29
C ASP A 222 -9.42 -9.06 -6.85
N LEU A 223 -9.97 -9.28 -5.65
CA LEU A 223 -10.15 -10.64 -5.09
C LEU A 223 -11.02 -11.52 -5.99
N GLY A 224 -12.04 -10.95 -6.64
CA GLY A 224 -12.85 -11.67 -7.63
C GLY A 224 -11.99 -12.22 -8.76
N GLY A 225 -11.14 -11.38 -9.36
CA GLY A 225 -10.22 -11.80 -10.43
C GLY A 225 -9.18 -12.81 -9.97
N LEU A 226 -8.67 -12.70 -8.73
CA LEU A 226 -7.76 -13.69 -8.16
C LEU A 226 -8.46 -15.05 -7.98
N ILE A 227 -9.68 -15.07 -7.41
CA ILE A 227 -10.49 -16.27 -7.20
C ILE A 227 -10.79 -16.96 -8.55
N GLU A 228 -11.15 -16.20 -9.57
CA GLU A 228 -11.37 -16.75 -10.93
C GLU A 228 -10.10 -17.36 -11.52
N THR A 229 -8.97 -16.65 -11.38
CA THR A 229 -7.67 -17.10 -11.92
C THR A 229 -7.24 -18.45 -11.36
N ILE A 230 -7.55 -18.74 -10.09
CA ILE A 230 -7.16 -20.00 -9.43
C ILE A 230 -8.19 -21.12 -9.54
N GLY A 231 -9.23 -20.94 -10.33
CA GLY A 231 -10.26 -21.97 -10.58
C GLY A 231 -11.57 -21.80 -9.84
N GLY A 232 -11.84 -20.58 -9.33
CA GLY A 232 -13.11 -20.21 -8.73
C GLY A 232 -13.21 -20.45 -7.22
N LYS A 233 -14.43 -20.22 -6.70
CA LYS A 233 -14.69 -20.20 -5.24
C LYS A 233 -14.29 -21.48 -4.51
N ALA A 234 -14.54 -22.64 -5.08
CA ALA A 234 -14.20 -23.92 -4.44
C ALA A 234 -12.68 -24.11 -4.32
N ALA A 235 -11.91 -23.72 -5.35
CA ALA A 235 -10.46 -23.79 -5.31
C ALA A 235 -9.87 -22.77 -4.31
N ALA A 236 -10.45 -21.57 -4.25
CA ALA A 236 -10.05 -20.55 -3.29
C ALA A 236 -10.37 -20.98 -1.84
N GLU A 237 -11.57 -21.54 -1.59
CA GLU A 237 -11.94 -22.07 -0.26
C GLU A 237 -10.96 -23.15 0.20
N LYS A 238 -10.66 -24.13 -0.67
CA LYS A 238 -9.70 -25.18 -0.36
C LYS A 238 -8.33 -24.60 0.01
N ARG A 239 -7.84 -23.64 -0.76
CA ARG A 239 -6.54 -22.99 -0.50
C ARG A 239 -6.52 -22.20 0.80
N LEU A 240 -7.62 -21.53 1.16
CA LEU A 240 -7.77 -20.87 2.44
C LEU A 240 -7.80 -21.88 3.60
N ASP A 241 -8.53 -22.99 3.44
CA ASP A 241 -8.56 -24.06 4.44
C ASP A 241 -7.17 -24.65 4.72
N GLU A 242 -6.37 -24.86 3.69
CA GLU A 242 -4.97 -25.33 3.81
C GLU A 242 -4.07 -24.26 4.45
N PHE A 243 -4.32 -22.98 4.19
CA PHE A 243 -3.54 -21.86 4.75
C PHE A 243 -3.85 -21.62 6.24
N PHE A 244 -5.10 -21.77 6.66
CA PHE A 244 -5.55 -21.57 8.03
C PHE A 244 -5.46 -22.81 8.94
N VAL A 245 -4.76 -23.86 8.53
CA VAL A 245 -4.49 -25.01 9.42
C VAL A 245 -3.74 -24.59 10.67
N ARG A 246 -2.91 -23.54 10.56
CA ARG A 246 -2.17 -22.95 11.66
C ARG A 246 -2.33 -21.44 11.65
N LEU A 247 -2.64 -20.82 12.81
CA LEU A 247 -2.98 -19.40 12.95
C LEU A 247 -1.87 -18.53 13.57
N ASP A 248 -0.77 -19.13 13.96
CA ASP A 248 0.38 -18.49 14.63
C ASP A 248 1.70 -18.85 13.94
N ALA A 249 1.68 -18.96 12.63
CA ALA A 249 2.85 -19.33 11.85
C ALA A 249 3.90 -18.20 11.84
N GLY A 250 5.16 -18.57 11.68
CA GLY A 250 6.25 -17.61 11.43
C GLY A 250 6.21 -17.07 9.99
N TYR A 251 6.94 -15.98 9.73
CA TYR A 251 6.97 -15.32 8.41
C TYR A 251 7.39 -16.23 7.25
N GLY A 252 8.27 -17.19 7.51
CA GLY A 252 8.75 -18.15 6.49
C GLY A 252 7.95 -19.44 6.43
N ASP A 253 6.92 -19.59 7.24
CA ASP A 253 6.09 -20.80 7.28
C ASP A 253 5.03 -20.78 6.18
N GLU A 254 4.47 -21.96 5.91
CA GLU A 254 3.46 -22.17 4.86
C GLU A 254 2.03 -21.79 5.27
N TRP A 255 1.81 -21.31 6.48
CA TRP A 255 0.50 -21.04 7.08
C TRP A 255 0.33 -19.57 7.43
N PHE A 256 -0.82 -19.24 7.97
CA PHE A 256 -1.20 -17.88 8.32
C PHE A 256 -0.28 -17.28 9.41
N ALA A 257 0.47 -16.26 9.01
CA ALA A 257 1.30 -15.44 9.89
C ALA A 257 0.53 -14.20 10.32
N SER A 258 -0.12 -14.24 11.47
CA SER A 258 -0.94 -13.14 12.00
C SER A 258 -0.13 -11.87 12.32
N GLY A 259 1.18 -12.00 12.53
CA GLY A 259 2.09 -10.88 12.76
C GLY A 259 2.60 -10.20 11.50
N ASN A 260 2.19 -10.66 10.30
CA ASN A 260 2.57 -10.05 9.02
C ASN A 260 1.39 -9.25 8.45
N GLU A 261 1.54 -7.95 8.31
CA GLU A 261 0.51 -7.01 7.93
C GLU A 261 -0.20 -7.32 6.59
N PRO A 262 0.47 -7.82 5.53
CA PRO A 262 -0.21 -8.29 4.32
C PRO A 262 -1.26 -9.37 4.56
N SER A 263 -1.20 -10.04 5.70
CA SER A 263 -2.13 -11.13 6.05
C SER A 263 -3.44 -10.65 6.69
N PHE A 264 -3.54 -9.39 7.11
CA PHE A 264 -4.67 -8.88 7.92
C PHE A 264 -6.04 -9.04 7.26
N HIS A 265 -6.13 -8.93 5.94
CA HIS A 265 -7.39 -9.05 5.22
C HIS A 265 -7.78 -10.51 4.87
N ILE A 266 -6.84 -11.46 4.96
CA ILE A 266 -7.03 -12.83 4.45
C ILE A 266 -8.20 -13.57 5.13
N PRO A 267 -8.43 -13.48 6.46
CA PRO A 267 -9.57 -14.11 7.09
C PRO A 267 -10.93 -13.73 6.47
N TRP A 268 -11.05 -12.50 5.98
CA TRP A 268 -12.29 -12.00 5.37
C TRP A 268 -12.50 -12.48 3.93
N ILE A 269 -11.50 -13.09 3.29
CA ILE A 269 -11.63 -13.62 1.93
C ILE A 269 -12.63 -14.79 1.89
N TYR A 270 -12.86 -15.49 2.98
CA TYR A 270 -13.94 -16.48 3.07
C TYR A 270 -15.33 -15.92 2.73
N ASN A 271 -15.58 -14.63 3.00
CA ASN A 271 -16.83 -13.96 2.59
C ASN A 271 -17.00 -13.93 1.07
N TRP A 272 -15.90 -13.76 0.32
CA TRP A 272 -15.91 -13.75 -1.14
C TRP A 272 -16.22 -15.11 -1.76
N VAL A 273 -15.94 -16.17 -1.06
CA VAL A 273 -16.27 -17.55 -1.50
C VAL A 273 -17.59 -18.04 -0.91
N GLY A 274 -18.31 -17.22 -0.15
CA GLY A 274 -19.61 -17.53 0.41
C GLY A 274 -19.55 -18.34 1.71
N ARG A 275 -18.45 -18.24 2.45
CA ARG A 275 -18.21 -18.96 3.71
C ARG A 275 -17.93 -18.01 4.88
N PRO A 276 -18.88 -17.10 5.21
CA PRO A 276 -18.70 -16.19 6.36
C PRO A 276 -18.58 -16.93 7.71
N ASP A 277 -19.12 -18.16 7.79
CA ASP A 277 -18.94 -19.05 8.92
C ASP A 277 -17.46 -19.36 9.21
N LYS A 278 -16.64 -19.50 8.16
CA LYS A 278 -15.20 -19.74 8.30
C LYS A 278 -14.44 -18.46 8.68
N THR A 279 -14.84 -17.28 8.19
CA THR A 279 -14.30 -16.00 8.68
C THR A 279 -14.47 -15.87 10.19
N ALA A 280 -15.66 -16.21 10.71
CA ALA A 280 -15.93 -16.11 12.14
C ALA A 280 -15.19 -17.16 12.99
N LYS A 281 -14.72 -18.23 12.36
CA LYS A 281 -13.99 -19.33 13.01
C LYS A 281 -12.49 -19.06 13.15
N VAL A 282 -11.88 -18.39 12.18
CA VAL A 282 -10.46 -18.01 12.20
C VAL A 282 -10.25 -16.68 12.88
#